data_f79cc656764907ebdc1ace796d4ca4a1
#
_entry.id   f79cc656764907ebdc1ace796d4ca4a1
#
_cell.length_a   1.000
_cell.length_b   1.000
_cell.length_c   1.000
_cell.angle_alpha   90.00
_cell.angle_beta   90.00
_cell.angle_gamma   90.00
#
_symmetry.space_group_name_H-M   'P 1'
#
loop_
_entity.id
_entity.type
_entity.pdbx_description
1 polymer ?
#
loop_
_entity_poly.entity_id
_entity_poly.type
_entity_poly.pdbx_seq_one_letter_code
_entity_poly.pdbx_strand_id
1 'polypeptide(L)'
;MSRPTSKADLIDAATANYEKMNTLIAGLTENELSTPFDFSNDVKKKEAHWKRDKNLRDIIIHLYEWHQLLLHWVQSNKEGNYVSFIPAPYNWKTYGEMNVEFWDKHQETTLEEAKSMLQKSLNEVVQIVKQFSNEELFSKGVYQWVGGSTLGSYFVSATASHYDWAMKKLKAHRKNCAVK
;
A
#
# COMPACT_ATOMS: atom_id res chain seq x y z
N MET A 1 16.69 -0.58 6.02
CA MET A 1 16.22 -0.45 7.42
C MET A 1 15.68 -1.80 7.88
N SER A 2 15.90 -2.16 9.14
CA SER A 2 15.29 -3.34 9.74
C SER A 2 13.76 -3.17 9.79
N ARG A 3 13.03 -4.28 9.79
CA ARG A 3 11.56 -4.26 9.92
C ARG A 3 11.19 -3.67 11.29
N PRO A 4 10.25 -2.72 11.37
CA PRO A 4 9.79 -2.15 12.64
C PRO A 4 9.34 -3.21 13.65
N THR A 5 9.72 -3.01 14.92
CA THR A 5 9.35 -3.88 16.04
C THR A 5 8.76 -3.11 17.22
N SER A 6 8.60 -1.80 17.07
CA SER A 6 7.93 -0.92 18.04
C SER A 6 6.94 0.02 17.34
N LYS A 7 6.02 0.60 18.12
CA LYS A 7 5.06 1.60 17.64
C LYS A 7 5.78 2.83 17.07
N ALA A 8 6.81 3.30 17.74
CA ALA A 8 7.59 4.44 17.26
C ALA A 8 8.26 4.13 15.91
N ASP A 9 8.96 2.99 15.81
CA ASP A 9 9.60 2.56 14.56
C ASP A 9 8.59 2.37 13.42
N LEU A 10 7.39 1.87 13.73
CA LEU A 10 6.33 1.69 12.75
C LEU A 10 5.86 3.03 12.17
N ILE A 11 5.59 4.01 13.03
CA ILE A 11 5.15 5.35 12.62
C ILE A 11 6.27 6.04 11.84
N ASP A 12 7.50 5.98 12.34
CA ASP A 12 8.66 6.58 11.69
C ASP A 12 8.93 5.96 10.31
N ALA A 13 8.89 4.64 10.20
CA ALA A 13 9.09 3.95 8.92
C ALA A 13 7.98 4.27 7.91
N ALA A 14 6.70 4.28 8.34
CA ALA A 14 5.58 4.63 7.49
C ALA A 14 5.72 6.06 6.95
N THR A 15 5.99 7.02 7.83
CA THR A 15 6.15 8.44 7.47
C THR A 15 7.37 8.67 6.59
N ALA A 16 8.53 8.14 6.98
CA ALA A 16 9.77 8.33 6.23
C ALA A 16 9.72 7.71 4.83
N ASN A 17 9.15 6.51 4.69
CA ASN A 17 9.01 5.87 3.38
C ASN A 17 7.97 6.59 2.50
N TYR A 18 6.90 7.10 3.10
CA TYR A 18 5.92 7.92 2.38
C TYR A 18 6.57 9.21 1.85
N GLU A 19 7.36 9.91 2.66
CA GLU A 19 8.10 11.11 2.24
C GLU A 19 9.11 10.81 1.13
N LYS A 20 9.86 9.70 1.23
CA LYS A 20 10.77 9.25 0.16
C LYS A 20 10.02 8.97 -1.14
N MET A 21 8.87 8.33 -1.06
CA MET A 21 8.01 8.09 -2.21
C MET A 21 7.54 9.40 -2.84
N ASN A 22 7.06 10.34 -2.04
CA ASN A 22 6.64 11.66 -2.52
C ASN A 22 7.79 12.45 -3.16
N THR A 23 8.99 12.39 -2.59
CA THR A 23 10.20 12.99 -3.19
C THR A 23 10.50 12.38 -4.55
N LEU A 24 10.41 11.05 -4.67
CA LEU A 24 10.58 10.36 -5.95
C LEU A 24 9.53 10.78 -6.97
N ILE A 25 8.26 10.87 -6.55
CA ILE A 25 7.14 11.32 -7.39
C ILE A 25 7.33 12.75 -7.87
N ALA A 26 7.71 13.67 -6.96
CA ALA A 26 7.98 15.07 -7.31
C ALA A 26 9.14 15.25 -8.29
N GLY A 27 10.06 14.30 -8.33
CA GLY A 27 11.18 14.28 -9.28
C GLY A 27 10.89 13.61 -10.63
N LEU A 28 9.65 13.17 -10.88
CA LEU A 28 9.26 12.62 -12.18
C LEU A 28 9.08 13.76 -13.20
N THR A 29 9.63 13.58 -14.39
CA THR A 29 9.47 14.50 -15.53
C THR A 29 8.07 14.37 -16.15
N GLU A 30 7.65 15.35 -16.92
CA GLU A 30 6.39 15.28 -17.69
C GLU A 30 6.37 14.08 -18.63
N ASN A 31 7.49 13.76 -19.26
CA ASN A 31 7.61 12.57 -20.10
C ASN A 31 7.42 11.28 -19.31
N GLU A 32 8.01 11.16 -18.11
CA GLU A 32 7.85 10.00 -17.23
C GLU A 32 6.41 9.88 -16.70
N LEU A 33 5.73 10.99 -16.45
CA LEU A 33 4.32 11.01 -16.01
C LEU A 33 3.33 10.68 -17.15
N SER A 34 3.61 11.13 -18.36
CA SER A 34 2.72 10.93 -19.52
C SER A 34 2.96 9.61 -20.26
N THR A 35 4.15 9.00 -20.09
CA THR A 35 4.46 7.71 -20.72
C THR A 35 3.80 6.57 -19.94
N PRO A 36 2.94 5.74 -20.57
CA PRO A 36 2.37 4.57 -19.91
C PRO A 36 3.44 3.60 -19.42
N PHE A 37 3.18 2.96 -18.29
CA PHE A 37 4.03 1.88 -17.81
C PHE A 37 4.01 0.71 -18.78
N ASP A 38 5.18 0.27 -19.19
CA ASP A 38 5.37 -0.94 -20.01
C ASP A 38 6.58 -1.71 -19.50
N PHE A 39 6.31 -2.88 -18.97
CA PHE A 39 7.30 -3.81 -18.43
C PHE A 39 7.34 -5.14 -19.22
N SER A 40 6.71 -5.18 -20.42
CA SER A 40 6.57 -6.39 -21.23
C SER A 40 7.90 -7.00 -21.67
N ASN A 41 8.93 -6.18 -21.79
CA ASN A 41 10.28 -6.61 -22.19
C ASN A 41 11.10 -7.19 -21.03
N ASP A 42 10.63 -7.13 -19.79
CA ASP A 42 11.33 -7.69 -18.63
C ASP A 42 10.72 -9.01 -18.20
N VAL A 43 11.35 -10.11 -18.62
CA VAL A 43 10.91 -11.49 -18.32
C VAL A 43 10.82 -11.82 -16.82
N LYS A 44 11.43 -11.01 -15.97
CA LYS A 44 11.39 -11.16 -14.51
C LYS A 44 10.13 -10.55 -13.87
N LYS A 45 9.43 -9.67 -14.58
CA LYS A 45 8.23 -8.97 -14.10
C LYS A 45 6.96 -9.73 -14.48
N LYS A 46 6.75 -10.88 -13.83
CA LYS A 46 5.66 -11.83 -14.15
C LYS A 46 4.38 -11.59 -13.35
N GLU A 47 4.47 -10.93 -12.18
CA GLU A 47 3.32 -10.70 -11.31
C GLU A 47 2.27 -9.79 -12.00
N ALA A 48 1.00 -10.05 -11.73
CA ALA A 48 -0.12 -9.41 -12.42
C ALA A 48 -0.09 -7.87 -12.36
N HIS A 49 0.38 -7.31 -11.24
CA HIS A 49 0.46 -5.85 -11.06
C HIS A 49 1.36 -5.13 -12.08
N TRP A 50 2.37 -5.80 -12.65
CA TRP A 50 3.23 -5.22 -13.69
C TRP A 50 2.49 -4.94 -15.00
N LYS A 51 1.46 -5.73 -15.27
CA LYS A 51 0.59 -5.57 -16.46
C LYS A 51 -0.62 -4.69 -16.18
N ARG A 52 -1.15 -4.77 -14.95
CA ARG A 52 -2.35 -4.05 -14.53
C ARG A 52 -2.13 -2.54 -14.49
N ASP A 53 -1.07 -2.09 -13.79
CA ASP A 53 -0.86 -0.68 -13.52
C ASP A 53 -0.22 0.01 -14.74
N LYS A 54 -0.84 1.08 -15.22
CA LYS A 54 -0.45 1.80 -16.43
C LYS A 54 0.19 3.15 -16.17
N ASN A 55 0.01 3.70 -14.98
CA ASN A 55 0.49 5.03 -14.62
C ASN A 55 0.65 5.19 -13.10
N LEU A 56 1.14 6.36 -12.68
CA LEU A 56 1.34 6.69 -11.28
C LEU A 56 0.03 6.64 -10.48
N ARG A 57 -1.10 7.13 -11.04
CA ARG A 57 -2.39 7.06 -10.36
C ARG A 57 -2.73 5.63 -9.96
N ASP A 58 -2.53 4.66 -10.82
CA ASP A 58 -2.85 3.25 -10.57
C ASP A 58 -2.07 2.70 -9.37
N ILE A 59 -0.80 3.10 -9.20
CA ILE A 59 -0.01 2.76 -8.01
C ILE A 59 -0.63 3.40 -6.76
N ILE A 60 -0.93 4.69 -6.81
CA ILE A 60 -1.40 5.45 -5.65
C ILE A 60 -2.76 4.94 -5.17
N ILE A 61 -3.69 4.63 -6.08
CA ILE A 61 -5.00 4.09 -5.68
C ILE A 61 -4.87 2.68 -5.10
N HIS A 62 -3.94 1.88 -5.58
CA HIS A 62 -3.66 0.57 -4.99
C HIS A 62 -3.22 0.72 -3.53
N LEU A 63 -2.29 1.62 -3.24
CA LEU A 63 -1.86 1.92 -1.88
C LEU A 63 -3.02 2.41 -1.01
N TYR A 64 -3.85 3.32 -1.54
CA TYR A 64 -5.02 3.85 -0.87
C TYR A 64 -6.03 2.75 -0.51
N GLU A 65 -6.42 1.90 -1.46
CA GLU A 65 -7.38 0.82 -1.21
C GLU A 65 -6.87 -0.19 -0.17
N TRP A 66 -5.56 -0.46 -0.16
CA TRP A 66 -4.96 -1.31 0.88
C TRP A 66 -4.94 -0.64 2.26
N HIS A 67 -4.83 0.70 2.34
CA HIS A 67 -5.09 1.43 3.58
C HIS A 67 -6.55 1.27 4.02
N GLN A 68 -7.50 1.35 3.09
CA GLN A 68 -8.92 1.18 3.41
C GLN A 68 -9.23 -0.23 3.93
N LEU A 69 -8.67 -1.27 3.33
CA LEU A 69 -8.76 -2.65 3.84
C LEU A 69 -8.26 -2.75 5.28
N LEU A 70 -7.09 -2.20 5.55
CA LEU A 70 -6.48 -2.20 6.88
C LEU A 70 -7.34 -1.46 7.90
N LEU A 71 -7.79 -0.25 7.58
CA LEU A 71 -8.63 0.59 8.44
C LEU A 71 -9.95 -0.11 8.78
N HIS A 72 -10.64 -0.62 7.75
CA HIS A 72 -11.89 -1.35 7.94
C HIS A 72 -11.71 -2.60 8.80
N TRP A 73 -10.69 -3.40 8.52
CA TRP A 73 -10.38 -4.61 9.26
C TRP A 73 -10.11 -4.33 10.74
N VAL A 74 -9.27 -3.34 11.05
CA VAL A 74 -8.91 -3.00 12.42
C VAL A 74 -10.11 -2.41 13.17
N GLN A 75 -10.83 -1.46 12.58
CA GLN A 75 -11.97 -0.82 13.21
C GLN A 75 -13.11 -1.82 13.50
N SER A 76 -13.49 -2.61 12.50
CA SER A 76 -14.58 -3.60 12.66
C SER A 76 -14.26 -4.62 13.74
N ASN A 77 -13.05 -5.16 13.75
CA ASN A 77 -12.67 -6.17 14.76
C ASN A 77 -12.53 -5.58 16.16
N LYS A 78 -12.09 -4.33 16.31
CA LYS A 78 -12.09 -3.63 17.61
C LYS A 78 -13.49 -3.43 18.17
N GLU A 79 -14.46 -3.20 17.31
CA GLU A 79 -15.86 -3.02 17.68
C GLU A 79 -16.59 -4.34 17.92
N GLY A 80 -15.92 -5.48 17.75
CA GLY A 80 -16.50 -6.82 17.92
C GLY A 80 -17.23 -7.34 16.67
N ASN A 81 -17.18 -6.61 15.56
CA ASN A 81 -17.70 -7.04 14.26
C ASN A 81 -16.61 -7.78 13.50
N TYR A 82 -16.44 -9.06 13.76
CA TYR A 82 -15.33 -9.85 13.22
C TYR A 82 -15.43 -10.03 11.70
N VAL A 83 -14.45 -9.48 11.00
CA VAL A 83 -14.29 -9.56 9.55
C VAL A 83 -12.88 -10.03 9.18
N SER A 84 -12.74 -10.67 8.04
CA SER A 84 -11.43 -11.02 7.49
C SER A 84 -10.74 -9.79 6.89
N PHE A 85 -9.40 -9.80 6.85
CA PHE A 85 -8.63 -8.72 6.21
C PHE A 85 -8.98 -8.59 4.72
N ILE A 86 -8.97 -9.69 4.00
CA ILE A 86 -9.47 -9.74 2.62
C ILE A 86 -10.97 -10.02 2.68
N PRO A 87 -11.82 -9.09 2.18
CA PRO A 87 -13.27 -9.24 2.26
C PRO A 87 -13.78 -10.31 1.30
N ALA A 88 -14.88 -10.98 1.67
CA ALA A 88 -15.59 -11.89 0.77
C ALA A 88 -16.07 -11.12 -0.49
N PRO A 89 -16.10 -11.76 -1.67
CA PRO A 89 -15.85 -13.17 -1.92
C PRO A 89 -14.37 -13.55 -2.05
N TYR A 90 -13.45 -12.62 -1.86
CA TYR A 90 -12.02 -12.83 -2.04
C TYR A 90 -11.35 -13.45 -0.80
N ASN A 91 -10.14 -13.94 -1.00
CA ASN A 91 -9.24 -14.46 0.03
C ASN A 91 -7.78 -14.30 -0.42
N TRP A 92 -6.81 -14.74 0.38
CA TRP A 92 -5.38 -14.63 0.06
C TRP A 92 -4.91 -15.37 -1.20
N LYS A 93 -5.76 -16.22 -1.81
CA LYS A 93 -5.47 -16.87 -3.09
C LYS A 93 -6.06 -16.10 -4.27
N THR A 94 -7.16 -15.37 -4.04
CA THR A 94 -7.94 -14.66 -5.09
C THR A 94 -7.89 -13.14 -5.01
N TYR A 95 -7.18 -12.57 -4.05
CA TYR A 95 -7.08 -11.11 -3.87
C TYR A 95 -6.53 -10.35 -5.10
N GLY A 96 -5.91 -11.06 -6.03
CA GLY A 96 -5.51 -10.48 -7.31
C GLY A 96 -6.68 -9.94 -8.13
N GLU A 97 -7.83 -10.62 -8.09
CA GLU A 97 -9.08 -10.18 -8.74
C GLU A 97 -9.63 -8.92 -8.04
N MET A 98 -9.62 -8.89 -6.72
CA MET A 98 -9.98 -7.71 -5.93
C MET A 98 -9.11 -6.48 -6.31
N ASN A 99 -7.81 -6.69 -6.52
CA ASN A 99 -6.93 -5.61 -6.96
C ASN A 99 -7.29 -5.09 -8.37
N VAL A 100 -7.84 -5.92 -9.24
CA VAL A 100 -8.36 -5.49 -10.54
C VAL A 100 -9.62 -4.63 -10.36
N GLU A 101 -10.51 -5.01 -9.45
CA GLU A 101 -11.69 -4.19 -9.13
C GLU A 101 -11.29 -2.82 -8.55
N PHE A 102 -10.28 -2.75 -7.68
CA PHE A 102 -9.73 -1.48 -7.19
C PHE A 102 -9.19 -0.62 -8.34
N TRP A 103 -8.46 -1.23 -9.26
CA TRP A 103 -7.94 -0.54 -10.44
C TRP A 103 -9.06 0.01 -11.30
N ASP A 104 -10.08 -0.80 -11.60
CA ASP A 104 -11.22 -0.44 -12.44
C ASP A 104 -12.06 0.68 -11.80
N LYS A 105 -12.35 0.58 -10.50
CA LYS A 105 -13.08 1.57 -9.72
C LYS A 105 -12.51 2.99 -9.83
N HIS A 106 -11.21 3.11 -10.03
CA HIS A 106 -10.50 4.40 -10.00
C HIS A 106 -10.06 4.93 -11.38
N GLN A 107 -10.59 4.38 -12.48
CA GLN A 107 -10.17 4.84 -13.80
C GLN A 107 -10.54 6.30 -14.10
N GLU A 108 -11.58 6.84 -13.46
CA GLU A 108 -11.98 8.24 -13.54
C GLU A 108 -11.38 9.13 -12.44
N THR A 109 -10.69 8.55 -11.46
CA THR A 109 -10.01 9.31 -10.39
C THR A 109 -8.77 9.99 -10.96
N THR A 110 -8.64 11.30 -10.74
CA THR A 110 -7.47 12.05 -11.18
C THR A 110 -6.24 11.73 -10.32
N LEU A 111 -5.04 12.00 -10.83
CA LEU A 111 -3.80 11.82 -10.08
C LEU A 111 -3.79 12.65 -8.78
N GLU A 112 -4.26 13.89 -8.84
CA GLU A 112 -4.28 14.80 -7.68
C GLU A 112 -5.29 14.34 -6.62
N GLU A 113 -6.45 13.85 -7.02
CA GLU A 113 -7.42 13.22 -6.12
C GLU A 113 -6.80 11.97 -5.46
N ALA A 114 -6.16 11.10 -6.23
CA ALA A 114 -5.52 9.90 -5.71
C ALA A 114 -4.43 10.23 -4.66
N LYS A 115 -3.59 11.23 -4.93
CA LYS A 115 -2.57 11.72 -3.97
C LYS A 115 -3.21 12.23 -2.67
N SER A 116 -4.27 13.02 -2.78
CA SER A 116 -5.01 13.56 -1.63
C SER A 116 -5.65 12.45 -0.79
N MET A 117 -6.29 11.48 -1.44
CA MET A 117 -6.89 10.30 -0.80
C MET A 117 -5.85 9.48 -0.04
N LEU A 118 -4.69 9.22 -0.65
CA LEU A 118 -3.60 8.47 -0.01
C LEU A 118 -3.03 9.21 1.21
N GLN A 119 -2.79 10.51 1.10
CA GLN A 119 -2.30 11.33 2.22
C GLN A 119 -3.26 11.29 3.40
N LYS A 120 -4.56 11.47 3.13
CA LYS A 120 -5.60 11.40 4.16
C LYS A 120 -5.65 10.04 4.82
N SER A 121 -5.63 8.96 4.04
CA SER A 121 -5.68 7.59 4.58
C SER A 121 -4.45 7.23 5.40
N LEU A 122 -3.25 7.70 5.02
CA LEU A 122 -2.05 7.52 5.85
C LEU A 122 -2.21 8.20 7.22
N ASN A 123 -2.74 9.42 7.25
CA ASN A 123 -3.00 10.11 8.51
C ASN A 123 -3.98 9.30 9.40
N GLU A 124 -5.04 8.74 8.81
CA GLU A 124 -5.99 7.87 9.51
C GLU A 124 -5.31 6.60 10.05
N VAL A 125 -4.46 5.95 9.25
CA VAL A 125 -3.68 4.79 9.68
C VAL A 125 -2.77 5.13 10.86
N VAL A 126 -2.06 6.25 10.80
CA VAL A 126 -1.18 6.70 11.91
C VAL A 126 -1.99 6.98 13.18
N GLN A 127 -3.18 7.60 13.06
CA GLN A 127 -4.04 7.85 14.22
C GLN A 127 -4.54 6.55 14.87
N ILE A 128 -4.86 5.53 14.06
CA ILE A 128 -5.24 4.22 14.59
C ILE A 128 -4.05 3.54 15.28
N VAL A 129 -2.87 3.56 14.69
CA VAL A 129 -1.65 2.98 15.31
C VAL A 129 -1.40 3.58 16.70
N LYS A 130 -1.61 4.89 16.87
CA LYS A 130 -1.42 5.59 18.17
C LYS A 130 -2.34 5.06 19.29
N GLN A 131 -3.47 4.46 18.94
CA GLN A 131 -4.44 3.92 19.92
C GLN A 131 -3.99 2.59 20.53
N PHE A 132 -2.97 1.93 19.98
CA PHE A 132 -2.46 0.65 20.46
C PHE A 132 -1.17 0.82 21.27
N SER A 133 -0.93 -0.08 22.21
CA SER A 133 0.36 -0.21 22.89
C SER A 133 1.38 -0.95 22.02
N ASN A 134 2.67 -0.92 22.39
CA ASN A 134 3.68 -1.76 21.75
C ASN A 134 3.35 -3.24 21.83
N GLU A 135 2.86 -3.69 22.98
CA GLU A 135 2.48 -5.09 23.21
C GLU A 135 1.32 -5.50 22.27
N GLU A 136 0.28 -4.68 22.19
CA GLU A 136 -0.85 -4.94 21.29
C GLU A 136 -0.44 -5.01 19.82
N LEU A 137 0.54 -4.21 19.41
CA LEU A 137 1.02 -4.19 18.03
C LEU A 137 1.98 -5.34 17.71
N PHE A 138 2.90 -5.69 18.61
CA PHE A 138 4.04 -6.55 18.28
C PHE A 138 4.12 -7.85 19.06
N SER A 139 3.22 -8.12 20.01
CA SER A 139 3.09 -9.43 20.64
C SER A 139 2.11 -10.31 19.86
N LYS A 140 2.45 -11.59 19.73
CA LYS A 140 1.55 -12.59 19.11
C LYS A 140 0.43 -12.97 20.06
N GLY A 141 -0.74 -13.29 19.49
CA GLY A 141 -1.86 -13.84 20.25
C GLY A 141 -2.62 -12.85 21.12
N VAL A 142 -2.35 -11.55 20.99
CA VAL A 142 -3.13 -10.51 21.71
C VAL A 142 -4.56 -10.46 21.18
N TYR A 143 -4.73 -10.50 19.87
CA TYR A 143 -6.02 -10.49 19.20
C TYR A 143 -6.19 -11.76 18.37
N GLN A 144 -7.28 -12.51 18.59
CA GLN A 144 -7.57 -13.73 17.82
C GLN A 144 -7.74 -13.46 16.31
N TRP A 145 -8.35 -12.32 15.97
CA TRP A 145 -8.61 -11.94 14.58
C TRP A 145 -7.33 -11.59 13.79
N VAL A 146 -6.20 -11.40 14.45
CA VAL A 146 -4.89 -11.20 13.79
C VAL A 146 -4.27 -12.54 13.34
N GLY A 147 -4.65 -13.65 13.97
CA GLY A 147 -4.08 -14.95 13.67
C GLY A 147 -2.66 -15.15 14.21
N GLY A 148 -1.85 -15.88 13.50
CA GLY A 148 -0.48 -16.27 13.95
C GLY A 148 0.59 -15.20 13.80
N SER A 149 0.24 -14.03 13.26
CA SER A 149 1.14 -12.89 13.07
C SER A 149 0.96 -11.84 14.17
N THR A 150 1.55 -10.67 14.01
CA THR A 150 1.33 -9.51 14.88
C THR A 150 0.51 -8.45 14.14
N LEU A 151 -0.29 -7.67 14.88
CA LEU A 151 -1.05 -6.56 14.31
C LEU A 151 -0.12 -5.56 13.63
N GLY A 152 1.01 -5.23 14.26
CA GLY A 152 2.02 -4.33 13.71
C GLY A 152 2.58 -4.77 12.37
N SER A 153 2.71 -6.08 12.13
CA SER A 153 3.18 -6.58 10.83
C SER A 153 2.23 -6.30 9.68
N TYR A 154 0.92 -6.25 9.92
CA TYR A 154 -0.08 -5.82 8.93
C TYR A 154 0.05 -4.34 8.62
N PHE A 155 0.23 -3.50 9.65
CA PHE A 155 0.49 -2.07 9.45
C PHE A 155 1.78 -1.82 8.67
N VAL A 156 2.87 -2.51 8.97
CA VAL A 156 4.14 -2.40 8.22
C VAL A 156 3.93 -2.80 6.76
N SER A 157 3.23 -3.91 6.52
CA SER A 157 2.98 -4.41 5.16
C SER A 157 2.18 -3.44 4.31
N ALA A 158 1.12 -2.84 4.87
CA ALA A 158 0.26 -1.91 4.15
C ALA A 158 0.84 -0.48 4.03
N THR A 159 1.89 -0.14 4.76
CA THR A 159 2.54 1.18 4.72
C THR A 159 3.97 1.09 4.19
N ALA A 160 4.97 1.05 5.05
CA ALA A 160 6.38 1.14 4.67
C ALA A 160 6.79 0.15 3.58
N SER A 161 6.36 -1.12 3.68
CA SER A 161 6.68 -2.16 2.68
C SER A 161 5.97 -1.91 1.35
N HIS A 162 4.72 -1.45 1.36
CA HIS A 162 3.98 -1.09 0.15
C HIS A 162 4.57 0.15 -0.54
N TYR A 163 5.03 1.14 0.23
CA TYR A 163 5.70 2.32 -0.36
C TYR A 163 7.03 1.94 -1.01
N ASP A 164 7.79 1.01 -0.41
CA ASP A 164 9.00 0.44 -1.04
C ASP A 164 8.68 -0.28 -2.36
N TRP A 165 7.60 -1.05 -2.39
CA TRP A 165 7.10 -1.69 -3.61
C TRP A 165 6.75 -0.66 -4.69
N ALA A 166 6.02 0.40 -4.33
CA ALA A 166 5.67 1.49 -5.24
C ALA A 166 6.91 2.20 -5.79
N MET A 167 7.87 2.52 -4.93
CA MET A 167 9.13 3.16 -5.34
C MET A 167 9.97 2.28 -6.29
N LYS A 168 10.02 0.96 -6.07
CA LYS A 168 10.68 0.02 -6.99
C LYS A 168 10.06 0.07 -8.37
N LYS A 169 8.73 0.12 -8.45
CA LYS A 169 7.99 0.18 -9.70
C LYS A 169 8.25 1.49 -10.44
N LEU A 170 8.19 2.62 -9.75
CA LEU A 170 8.48 3.94 -10.32
C LEU A 170 9.93 4.05 -10.82
N LYS A 171 10.90 3.53 -10.07
CA LYS A 171 12.31 3.50 -10.50
C LYS A 171 12.50 2.64 -11.75
N ALA A 172 11.80 1.50 -11.85
CA ALA A 172 11.82 0.66 -13.05
C ALA A 172 11.23 1.39 -14.26
N HIS A 173 10.13 2.11 -14.08
CA HIS A 173 9.52 2.93 -15.12
C HIS A 173 10.46 4.04 -15.59
N ARG A 174 11.06 4.79 -14.68
CA ARG A 174 12.05 5.84 -15.02
C ARG A 174 13.22 5.28 -15.83
N LYS A 175 13.73 4.10 -15.45
CA LYS A 175 14.78 3.43 -16.21
C LYS A 175 14.34 3.08 -17.64
N ASN A 176 13.11 2.63 -17.82
CA ASN A 176 12.56 2.32 -19.13
C ASN A 176 12.39 3.58 -19.99
N CYS A 177 12.00 4.71 -19.40
CA CYS A 177 11.90 6.00 -20.10
C CYS A 177 13.27 6.54 -20.53
N ALA A 178 14.33 6.32 -19.76
CA ALA A 178 15.69 6.79 -20.05
C ALA A 178 16.36 6.05 -21.21
N VAL A 179 15.88 4.85 -21.58
CA VAL A 179 16.45 3.99 -22.64
C VAL A 179 15.81 4.24 -24.01
N LYS A 180 14.71 5.01 -24.07
CA LYS A 180 14.02 5.43 -25.31
C LYS A 180 14.50 6.79 -25.77
#